data_00961940a7929a5a03574aac649acbfd
#
_entry.id   00961940a7929a5a03574aac649acbfd
#
_cell.length_a   1.000
_cell.length_b   1.000
_cell.length_c   1.000
_cell.angle_alpha   90.00
_cell.angle_beta   90.00
_cell.angle_gamma   90.00
#
_symmetry.space_group_name_H-M   'P 1'
#
loop_
_entity.id
_entity.type
_entity.pdbx_description
1 polymer ?
#
loop_
_entity_poly.entity_id
_entity_poly.type
_entity_poly.pdbx_seq_one_letter_code
_entity_poly.pdbx_strand_id
1 'polypeptide(L)'
;MKVHALIRVTACAMTLHAGLSFAASDAAPSQPASQPVSQQPYSAASDQIRFGNAALFRNLISSATLEQQSADEYAQILREAQRTRHLLGDDNALVKRAREIASREIPFALKWNDRSKNWKWQINVVRSNEIRMYCLPGGKIVIYSGLIEKLRLNDNELGMMIGHEIAHALREHARDRLGRQQAAQLNAGTIPPLFGFADVSSAPLGIGEQLLAMRYTPADETEADVIGSEIASRAGYDPRAAVTLWKKIDARTRRTPNGFIWMHPFGAARVHDLMKRLPDMMPLYAKAIGKTVDQLPNYAGMGRFKKPRL
;
A
#
# COMPACT_ATOMS: atom_id res chain seq x y z
N MET A 1 -24.06 36.79 -33.98
CA MET A 1 -23.25 37.26 -35.12
C MET A 1 -21.97 36.50 -35.15
N LYS A 2 -21.73 35.85 -36.30
CA LYS A 2 -20.57 35.00 -36.69
C LYS A 2 -19.31 35.84 -36.80
N VAL A 3 -18.13 35.30 -36.52
CA VAL A 3 -16.98 35.38 -37.47
C VAL A 3 -16.02 34.21 -37.18
N HIS A 4 -15.88 33.34 -38.17
CA HIS A 4 -14.84 32.33 -38.32
C HIS A 4 -13.60 33.01 -38.96
N ALA A 5 -12.40 32.59 -38.54
CA ALA A 5 -11.21 32.83 -39.34
C ALA A 5 -10.43 31.51 -39.48
N LEU A 6 -10.55 30.93 -40.67
CA LEU A 6 -9.65 29.91 -41.26
C LEU A 6 -8.37 30.56 -41.74
N ILE A 7 -7.23 30.04 -41.38
CA ILE A 7 -5.98 30.31 -42.12
C ILE A 7 -5.46 29.03 -42.75
N ARG A 8 -5.54 28.96 -44.06
CA ARG A 8 -4.84 27.98 -44.90
C ARG A 8 -3.44 28.53 -45.19
N VAL A 9 -2.43 27.70 -45.08
CA VAL A 9 -1.14 27.96 -45.69
C VAL A 9 -0.76 26.82 -46.61
N THR A 10 -0.45 27.24 -47.82
CA THR A 10 -0.26 26.49 -49.05
C THR A 10 1.16 25.89 -49.11
N ALA A 11 1.24 24.72 -49.71
CA ALA A 11 2.46 24.00 -50.08
C ALA A 11 3.23 24.74 -51.19
N CYS A 12 4.54 24.70 -51.12
CA CYS A 12 5.39 24.92 -52.29
C CYS A 12 6.46 23.84 -52.34
N ALA A 13 6.39 23.03 -53.40
CA ALA A 13 7.35 22.01 -53.73
C ALA A 13 8.44 22.63 -54.61
N MET A 14 9.71 22.32 -54.39
CA MET A 14 10.72 22.34 -55.47
C MET A 14 11.74 21.22 -55.28
N THR A 15 11.81 20.43 -56.28
CA THR A 15 12.73 19.31 -56.54
C THR A 15 14.10 19.81 -56.97
N LEU A 16 15.18 19.18 -56.51
CA LEU A 16 16.36 18.95 -57.40
C LEU A 16 17.15 17.71 -56.89
N HIS A 17 17.52 16.90 -57.90
CA HIS A 17 18.24 15.64 -57.81
C HIS A 17 19.74 15.81 -57.59
N ALA A 18 20.36 14.98 -56.81
CA ALA A 18 21.69 14.42 -57.12
C ALA A 18 21.88 13.12 -56.29
N GLY A 19 22.05 12.01 -57.00
CA GLY A 19 22.23 10.68 -56.41
C GLY A 19 23.65 10.48 -55.85
N LEU A 20 23.73 9.76 -54.80
CA LEU A 20 24.87 8.94 -54.40
C LEU A 20 24.33 7.76 -53.59
N SER A 21 24.41 6.57 -54.22
CA SER A 21 24.11 5.32 -53.61
C SER A 21 25.17 4.95 -52.59
N PHE A 22 24.82 4.94 -51.31
CA PHE A 22 25.52 4.19 -50.29
C PHE A 22 24.54 3.19 -49.72
N ALA A 23 24.85 1.92 -49.93
CA ALA A 23 24.17 0.84 -49.24
C ALA A 23 24.48 0.93 -47.77
N ALA A 24 23.61 1.52 -46.97
CA ALA A 24 23.61 1.43 -45.55
C ALA A 24 22.67 0.30 -45.13
N SER A 25 23.25 -0.69 -44.49
CA SER A 25 22.53 -1.76 -43.78
C SER A 25 21.71 -1.14 -42.68
N ASP A 26 20.39 -0.99 -42.91
CA ASP A 26 19.41 -0.61 -41.91
C ASP A 26 19.17 -1.79 -40.96
N ALA A 27 20.05 -1.95 -39.96
CA ALA A 27 19.67 -2.58 -38.75
C ALA A 27 19.14 -1.47 -37.80
N ALA A 28 17.84 -1.22 -37.82
CA ALA A 28 17.17 -0.45 -36.79
C ALA A 28 17.47 -1.12 -35.44
N PRO A 29 17.86 -0.36 -34.40
CA PRO A 29 17.97 -0.93 -33.06
C PRO A 29 16.58 -1.42 -32.66
N SER A 30 16.43 -2.74 -32.57
CA SER A 30 15.26 -3.36 -31.99
C SER A 30 15.08 -2.79 -30.59
N GLN A 31 14.05 -1.97 -30.40
CA GLN A 31 13.57 -1.65 -29.06
C GLN A 31 13.39 -2.98 -28.34
N PRO A 32 13.93 -3.14 -27.11
CA PRO A 32 13.61 -4.32 -26.33
C PRO A 32 12.10 -4.30 -26.17
N ALA A 33 11.42 -5.30 -26.72
CA ALA A 33 10.01 -5.53 -26.53
C ALA A 33 9.79 -5.48 -25.02
N SER A 34 8.98 -4.53 -24.57
CA SER A 34 8.50 -4.50 -23.20
C SER A 34 7.84 -5.85 -22.96
N GLN A 35 8.57 -6.75 -22.32
CA GLN A 35 8.00 -8.03 -21.90
C GLN A 35 6.79 -7.68 -21.05
N PRO A 36 5.62 -8.27 -21.31
CA PRO A 36 4.49 -8.11 -20.45
C PRO A 36 4.98 -8.52 -19.04
N VAL A 37 4.94 -7.58 -18.09
CA VAL A 37 5.24 -7.88 -16.69
C VAL A 37 4.29 -9.02 -16.35
N SER A 38 4.84 -10.24 -16.33
CA SER A 38 4.08 -11.41 -15.97
C SER A 38 3.52 -11.12 -14.60
N GLN A 39 2.19 -11.00 -14.50
CA GLN A 39 1.50 -10.95 -13.23
C GLN A 39 1.73 -12.31 -12.58
N GLN A 40 2.90 -12.47 -11.96
CA GLN A 40 3.13 -13.67 -11.16
C GLN A 40 2.07 -13.65 -10.06
N PRO A 41 1.26 -14.69 -9.98
CA PRO A 41 0.30 -14.81 -8.90
C PRO A 41 1.07 -14.72 -7.58
N TYR A 42 0.44 -14.10 -6.57
CA TYR A 42 0.99 -14.14 -5.22
C TYR A 42 1.32 -15.60 -4.86
N SER A 43 2.57 -15.85 -4.51
CA SER A 43 2.98 -17.10 -3.88
C SER A 43 3.31 -16.82 -2.42
N ALA A 44 2.81 -17.63 -1.50
CA ALA A 44 3.14 -17.50 -0.09
C ALA A 44 4.67 -17.54 0.08
N ALA A 45 5.20 -16.63 0.91
CA ALA A 45 6.60 -16.71 1.29
C ALA A 45 6.86 -18.03 2.03
N SER A 46 8.08 -18.56 1.92
CA SER A 46 8.48 -19.79 2.61
C SER A 46 8.14 -19.75 4.11
N ASP A 47 7.98 -20.91 4.73
CA ASP A 47 7.57 -21.06 6.15
C ASP A 47 8.43 -20.28 7.16
N GLN A 48 9.63 -19.86 6.73
CA GLN A 48 10.52 -19.01 7.53
C GLN A 48 10.48 -17.57 7.04
N ILE A 49 9.66 -16.75 7.70
CA ILE A 49 9.72 -15.31 7.52
C ILE A 49 10.97 -14.81 8.25
N ARG A 50 11.99 -14.44 7.50
CA ARG A 50 13.20 -13.84 8.06
C ARG A 50 12.98 -12.35 8.25
N PHE A 51 12.61 -11.94 9.46
CA PHE A 51 12.42 -10.55 9.86
C PHE A 51 13.73 -9.76 10.04
N GLY A 52 14.83 -10.16 9.49
CA GLY A 52 16.14 -9.64 9.93
C GLY A 52 16.92 -8.80 8.94
N ASN A 53 16.79 -9.01 7.67
CA ASN A 53 17.60 -8.24 6.72
C ASN A 53 16.84 -6.99 6.29
N ALA A 54 17.15 -5.88 6.95
CA ALA A 54 16.85 -4.57 6.39
C ALA A 54 17.35 -4.55 4.95
N ALA A 55 16.43 -4.39 4.00
CA ALA A 55 16.81 -4.39 2.61
C ALA A 55 17.90 -3.36 2.36
N LEU A 56 18.94 -3.76 1.63
CA LEU A 56 20.11 -2.93 1.32
C LEU A 56 19.69 -1.54 0.80
N PHE A 57 18.59 -1.48 0.07
CA PHE A 57 18.07 -0.26 -0.55
C PHE A 57 17.48 0.75 0.44
N ARG A 58 17.12 0.33 1.65
CA ARG A 58 16.64 1.27 2.69
C ARG A 58 17.70 2.30 3.06
N ASN A 59 18.98 1.95 2.97
CA ASN A 59 20.07 2.86 3.30
C ASN A 59 20.22 4.02 2.30
N LEU A 60 19.61 3.94 1.13
CA LEU A 60 19.62 5.03 0.15
C LEU A 60 18.69 6.19 0.54
N ILE A 61 17.76 5.96 1.45
CA ILE A 61 16.77 6.96 1.87
C ILE A 61 16.76 7.06 3.39
N SER A 62 16.87 8.27 3.94
CA SER A 62 16.77 8.50 5.37
C SER A 62 15.34 8.29 5.88
N SER A 63 15.15 7.48 6.94
CA SER A 63 13.84 7.30 7.59
C SER A 63 13.30 8.63 8.09
N ALA A 64 14.14 9.47 8.71
CA ALA A 64 13.72 10.75 9.26
C ALA A 64 13.24 11.71 8.15
N THR A 65 13.95 11.76 7.03
CA THR A 65 13.56 12.58 5.88
C THR A 65 12.22 12.10 5.31
N LEU A 66 12.06 10.79 5.15
CA LEU A 66 10.83 10.21 4.62
C LEU A 66 9.64 10.41 5.54
N GLU A 67 9.83 10.31 6.85
CA GLU A 67 8.80 10.60 7.87
C GLU A 67 8.36 12.07 7.82
N GLN A 68 9.31 13.01 7.67
CA GLN A 68 9.01 14.43 7.54
C GLN A 68 8.23 14.73 6.26
N GLN A 69 8.69 14.24 5.11
CA GLN A 69 7.99 14.41 3.83
C GLN A 69 6.59 13.81 3.86
N SER A 70 6.45 12.65 4.50
CA SER A 70 5.14 12.01 4.70
C SER A 70 4.20 12.83 5.58
N ALA A 71 4.72 13.51 6.59
CA ALA A 71 3.93 14.40 7.45
C ALA A 71 3.46 15.65 6.67
N ASP A 72 4.31 16.22 5.83
CA ASP A 72 3.99 17.39 5.00
C ASP A 72 2.92 17.04 3.96
N GLU A 73 3.07 15.90 3.31
CA GLU A 73 2.08 15.39 2.36
C GLU A 73 0.75 15.06 3.01
N TYR A 74 0.78 14.37 4.16
CA TYR A 74 -0.43 14.12 4.93
C TYR A 74 -1.18 15.40 5.26
N ALA A 75 -0.45 16.44 5.70
CA ALA A 75 -1.05 17.74 5.96
C ALA A 75 -1.65 18.36 4.68
N GLN A 76 -1.01 18.17 3.52
CA GLN A 76 -1.54 18.63 2.24
C GLN A 76 -2.82 17.90 1.85
N ILE A 77 -2.85 16.56 1.98
CA ILE A 77 -4.04 15.74 1.73
C ILE A 77 -5.21 16.21 2.60
N LEU A 78 -4.96 16.45 3.89
CA LEU A 78 -6.01 16.91 4.80
C LEU A 78 -6.51 18.31 4.45
N ARG A 79 -5.62 19.25 4.11
CA ARG A 79 -6.01 20.60 3.67
C ARG A 79 -6.89 20.54 2.42
N GLU A 80 -6.52 19.72 1.44
CA GLU A 80 -7.30 19.56 0.21
C GLU A 80 -8.66 18.90 0.49
N ALA A 81 -8.68 17.85 1.31
CA ALA A 81 -9.92 17.21 1.72
C ALA A 81 -10.84 18.16 2.51
N GLN A 82 -10.27 19.05 3.32
CA GLN A 82 -11.02 20.08 4.04
C GLN A 82 -11.56 21.15 3.08
N ARG A 83 -10.73 21.64 2.16
CA ARG A 83 -11.11 22.62 1.13
C ARG A 83 -12.26 22.13 0.27
N THR A 84 -12.25 20.86 -0.09
CA THR A 84 -13.29 20.21 -0.90
C THR A 84 -14.45 19.63 -0.07
N ARG A 85 -14.47 19.86 1.25
CA ARG A 85 -15.47 19.33 2.19
C ARG A 85 -15.59 17.80 2.21
N HIS A 86 -14.50 17.12 1.91
CA HIS A 86 -14.41 15.66 1.97
C HIS A 86 -13.77 15.14 3.27
N LEU A 87 -13.08 15.97 4.04
CA LEU A 87 -12.55 15.55 5.34
C LEU A 87 -13.71 15.36 6.32
N LEU A 88 -13.83 14.16 6.89
CA LEU A 88 -14.83 13.88 7.92
C LEU A 88 -14.37 14.44 9.27
N GLY A 89 -15.28 15.10 9.97
CA GLY A 89 -15.00 15.72 11.27
C GLY A 89 -14.80 14.69 12.40
N ASP A 90 -14.24 15.15 13.50
CA ASP A 90 -13.90 14.30 14.66
C ASP A 90 -15.11 13.63 15.33
N ASP A 91 -16.28 14.20 15.18
CA ASP A 91 -17.57 13.69 15.66
C ASP A 91 -18.16 12.57 14.78
N ASN A 92 -17.66 12.42 13.55
CA ASN A 92 -18.15 11.42 12.61
C ASN A 92 -17.90 9.99 13.11
N ALA A 93 -18.91 9.14 13.00
CA ALA A 93 -18.86 7.76 13.48
C ALA A 93 -17.71 6.92 12.86
N LEU A 94 -17.41 7.12 11.57
CA LEU A 94 -16.31 6.40 10.91
C LEU A 94 -14.94 6.84 11.46
N VAL A 95 -14.77 8.14 11.74
CA VAL A 95 -13.53 8.68 12.32
C VAL A 95 -13.33 8.14 13.73
N LYS A 96 -14.35 8.24 14.58
CA LYS A 96 -14.32 7.70 15.96
C LYS A 96 -13.98 6.22 15.96
N ARG A 97 -14.66 5.42 15.13
CA ARG A 97 -14.44 3.99 14.99
C ARG A 97 -13.01 3.66 14.55
N ALA A 98 -12.50 4.32 13.51
CA ALA A 98 -11.15 4.09 13.03
C ALA A 98 -10.07 4.46 14.06
N ARG A 99 -10.26 5.58 14.77
CA ARG A 99 -9.34 6.02 15.83
C ARG A 99 -9.37 5.10 17.05
N GLU A 100 -10.55 4.62 17.45
CA GLU A 100 -10.68 3.65 18.54
C GLU A 100 -9.91 2.37 18.21
N ILE A 101 -10.09 1.82 17.01
CA ILE A 101 -9.38 0.62 16.57
C ILE A 101 -7.87 0.86 16.58
N ALA A 102 -7.39 1.93 15.93
CA ALA A 102 -5.97 2.23 15.88
C ALA A 102 -5.36 2.48 17.27
N SER A 103 -6.08 3.16 18.18
CA SER A 103 -5.61 3.42 19.55
C SER A 103 -5.42 2.13 20.35
N ARG A 104 -6.20 1.09 20.08
CA ARG A 104 -6.03 -0.24 20.68
C ARG A 104 -4.88 -1.03 20.07
N GLU A 105 -4.56 -0.82 18.80
CA GLU A 105 -3.51 -1.54 18.06
C GLU A 105 -2.11 -0.94 18.26
N ILE A 106 -1.98 0.38 18.26
CA ILE A 106 -0.70 1.09 18.33
C ILE A 106 0.19 0.61 19.51
N PRO A 107 -0.29 0.36 20.72
CA PRO A 107 0.55 -0.13 21.82
C PRO A 107 1.26 -1.46 21.49
N PHE A 108 0.64 -2.34 20.71
CA PHE A 108 1.22 -3.62 20.28
C PHE A 108 2.14 -3.49 19.08
N ALA A 109 2.09 -2.36 18.37
CA ALA A 109 2.92 -2.04 17.21
C ALA A 109 4.34 -1.61 17.58
N LEU A 110 4.53 -0.94 18.72
CA LEU A 110 5.76 -0.23 19.08
C LEU A 110 7.00 -1.12 19.19
N LYS A 111 6.84 -2.41 19.42
CA LYS A 111 7.96 -3.38 19.49
C LYS A 111 8.60 -3.67 18.14
N TRP A 112 7.93 -3.37 17.04
CA TRP A 112 8.37 -3.73 15.69
C TRP A 112 9.26 -2.69 15.02
N ASN A 113 9.31 -1.46 15.57
CA ASN A 113 10.18 -0.39 15.10
C ASN A 113 10.39 0.62 16.22
N ASP A 114 11.62 0.78 16.72
CA ASP A 114 11.91 1.70 17.83
C ASP A 114 11.57 3.15 17.51
N ARG A 115 11.66 3.57 16.24
CA ARG A 115 11.29 4.92 15.83
C ARG A 115 9.79 5.19 16.03
N SER A 116 8.96 4.16 15.92
CA SER A 116 7.50 4.25 16.04
C SER A 116 7.03 4.76 17.41
N LYS A 117 7.87 4.65 18.44
CA LYS A 117 7.62 5.19 19.78
C LYS A 117 7.53 6.72 19.80
N ASN A 118 8.20 7.37 18.83
CA ASN A 118 8.24 8.82 18.69
C ASN A 118 7.31 9.34 17.58
N TRP A 119 6.61 8.45 16.87
CA TRP A 119 5.70 8.86 15.81
C TRP A 119 4.47 9.56 16.37
N LYS A 120 4.11 10.66 15.75
CA LYS A 120 2.84 11.33 16.01
C LYS A 120 1.75 10.65 15.18
N TRP A 121 1.19 9.55 15.70
CA TRP A 121 0.14 8.80 15.05
C TRP A 121 -1.09 9.66 14.79
N GLN A 122 -1.57 9.65 13.56
CA GLN A 122 -2.74 10.42 13.14
C GLN A 122 -3.60 9.58 12.20
N ILE A 123 -4.89 9.54 12.47
CA ILE A 123 -5.85 8.78 11.69
C ILE A 123 -6.97 9.72 11.27
N ASN A 124 -7.18 9.86 9.96
CA ASN A 124 -8.29 10.62 9.41
C ASN A 124 -9.02 9.85 8.30
N VAL A 125 -10.30 10.17 8.14
CA VAL A 125 -11.16 9.57 7.11
C VAL A 125 -11.56 10.64 6.11
N VAL A 126 -11.34 10.35 4.83
CA VAL A 126 -11.73 11.19 3.71
C VAL A 126 -12.95 10.58 3.04
N ARG A 127 -14.01 11.38 2.85
CA ARG A 127 -15.19 10.97 2.11
C ARG A 127 -14.83 10.70 0.66
N SER A 128 -14.97 9.47 0.22
CA SER A 128 -14.70 9.06 -1.15
C SER A 128 -15.37 7.74 -1.47
N ASN A 129 -15.62 7.51 -2.75
CA ASN A 129 -16.07 6.21 -3.25
C ASN A 129 -14.93 5.20 -3.45
N GLU A 130 -13.69 5.59 -3.23
CA GLU A 130 -12.54 4.72 -3.44
C GLU A 130 -12.41 3.68 -2.33
N ILE A 131 -12.05 2.46 -2.73
CA ILE A 131 -11.64 1.40 -1.82
C ILE A 131 -10.13 1.55 -1.64
N ARG A 132 -9.74 2.35 -0.65
CA ARG A 132 -8.35 2.73 -0.42
C ARG A 132 -8.08 3.05 1.05
N MET A 133 -6.90 2.70 1.50
CA MET A 133 -6.31 3.07 2.77
C MET A 133 -4.79 2.98 2.63
N TYR A 134 -4.06 3.74 3.40
CA TYR A 134 -2.61 3.61 3.52
C TYR A 134 -2.10 4.23 4.83
N CYS A 135 -0.97 3.74 5.29
CA CYS A 135 -0.21 4.32 6.39
C CYS A 135 1.13 4.85 5.85
N LEU A 136 1.28 6.17 5.77
CA LEU A 136 2.53 6.79 5.40
C LEU A 136 3.56 6.66 6.52
N PRO A 137 4.87 6.66 6.19
CA PRO A 137 5.94 6.71 7.19
C PRO A 137 5.69 7.78 8.26
N GLY A 138 6.02 7.45 9.51
CA GLY A 138 5.72 8.35 10.64
C GLY A 138 4.30 8.22 11.21
N GLY A 139 3.56 7.14 10.84
CA GLY A 139 2.26 6.80 11.43
C GLY A 139 1.11 7.70 10.98
N LYS A 140 1.08 8.11 9.71
CA LYS A 140 0.03 8.94 9.11
C LYS A 140 -0.95 8.08 8.33
N ILE A 141 -2.12 7.80 8.90
CA ILE A 141 -3.13 6.91 8.34
C ILE A 141 -4.24 7.73 7.65
N VAL A 142 -4.47 7.44 6.38
CA VAL A 142 -5.60 7.96 5.60
C VAL A 142 -6.51 6.80 5.21
N ILE A 143 -7.78 6.91 5.54
CA ILE A 143 -8.82 5.95 5.18
C ILE A 143 -9.83 6.65 4.28
N TYR A 144 -10.14 6.06 3.13
CA TYR A 144 -11.22 6.53 2.28
C TYR A 144 -12.52 5.83 2.69
N SER A 145 -13.61 6.60 2.88
CA SER A 145 -14.86 6.05 3.43
C SER A 145 -15.41 4.88 2.63
N GLY A 146 -15.19 4.88 1.31
CA GLY A 146 -15.59 3.79 0.43
C GLY A 146 -14.98 2.42 0.77
N LEU A 147 -13.81 2.38 1.41
CA LEU A 147 -13.25 1.13 1.93
C LEU A 147 -14.18 0.49 2.97
N ILE A 148 -14.63 1.29 3.94
CA ILE A 148 -15.47 0.81 5.03
C ILE A 148 -16.90 0.54 4.54
N GLU A 149 -17.47 1.49 3.82
CA GLU A 149 -18.88 1.50 3.42
C GLU A 149 -19.19 0.49 2.31
N LYS A 150 -18.42 0.51 1.21
CA LYS A 150 -18.66 -0.40 0.06
C LYS A 150 -18.35 -1.86 0.38
N LEU A 151 -17.34 -2.11 1.22
CA LEU A 151 -17.01 -3.45 1.66
C LEU A 151 -17.81 -3.90 2.89
N ARG A 152 -18.57 -2.98 3.50
CA ARG A 152 -19.32 -3.23 4.74
C ARG A 152 -18.43 -3.91 5.79
N LEU A 153 -17.28 -3.28 6.06
CA LEU A 153 -16.31 -3.84 6.99
C LEU A 153 -16.86 -3.80 8.43
N ASN A 154 -16.80 -4.94 9.12
CA ASN A 154 -16.99 -4.98 10.55
C ASN A 154 -15.70 -4.56 11.30
N ASP A 155 -15.73 -4.45 12.63
CA ASP A 155 -14.58 -3.97 13.41
C ASP A 155 -13.38 -4.91 13.34
N ASN A 156 -13.61 -6.22 13.26
CA ASN A 156 -12.52 -7.17 13.11
C ASN A 156 -11.82 -7.03 11.75
N GLU A 157 -12.60 -6.84 10.67
CA GLU A 157 -12.05 -6.64 9.32
C GLU A 157 -11.31 -5.30 9.20
N LEU A 158 -11.87 -4.23 9.79
CA LEU A 158 -11.22 -2.92 9.79
C LEU A 158 -9.95 -2.94 10.64
N GLY A 159 -9.96 -3.64 11.79
CA GLY A 159 -8.77 -3.84 12.62
C GLY A 159 -7.68 -4.62 11.87
N MET A 160 -8.03 -5.74 11.22
CA MET A 160 -7.05 -6.46 10.38
C MET A 160 -6.44 -5.56 9.30
N MET A 161 -7.25 -4.66 8.70
CA MET A 161 -6.76 -3.74 7.67
C MET A 161 -5.84 -2.66 8.25
N ILE A 162 -6.23 -2.05 9.37
CA ILE A 162 -5.41 -1.03 10.05
C ILE A 162 -4.09 -1.64 10.52
N GLY A 163 -4.13 -2.82 11.14
CA GLY A 163 -2.92 -3.54 11.56
C GLY A 163 -1.99 -3.88 10.39
N HIS A 164 -2.53 -4.30 9.25
CA HIS A 164 -1.77 -4.57 8.02
C HIS A 164 -1.05 -3.31 7.50
N GLU A 165 -1.74 -2.19 7.41
CA GLU A 165 -1.14 -0.92 6.97
C GLU A 165 -0.11 -0.38 7.98
N ILE A 166 -0.38 -0.52 9.28
CA ILE A 166 0.58 -0.20 10.33
C ILE A 166 1.85 -1.05 10.15
N ALA A 167 1.72 -2.34 9.86
CA ALA A 167 2.86 -3.22 9.65
C ALA A 167 3.72 -2.79 8.44
N HIS A 168 3.11 -2.36 7.32
CA HIS A 168 3.85 -1.79 6.20
C HIS A 168 4.71 -0.59 6.61
N ALA A 169 4.17 0.32 7.43
CA ALA A 169 4.91 1.49 7.91
C ALA A 169 6.03 1.09 8.88
N LEU A 170 5.77 0.19 9.83
CA LEU A 170 6.77 -0.30 10.80
C LEU A 170 7.94 -0.99 10.12
N ARG A 171 7.67 -1.76 9.09
CA ARG A 171 8.68 -2.50 8.32
C ARG A 171 9.36 -1.65 7.26
N GLU A 172 8.96 -0.39 7.14
CA GLU A 172 9.50 0.58 6.18
C GLU A 172 9.44 0.09 4.72
N HIS A 173 8.39 -0.68 4.34
CA HIS A 173 8.24 -1.22 2.99
C HIS A 173 8.21 -0.12 1.92
N ALA A 174 7.63 1.03 2.24
CA ALA A 174 7.66 2.20 1.38
C ALA A 174 9.09 2.68 1.10
N ARG A 175 9.93 2.76 2.14
CA ARG A 175 11.32 3.17 2.05
C ARG A 175 12.16 2.20 1.23
N ASP A 176 11.93 0.90 1.41
CA ASP A 176 12.60 -0.15 0.61
C ASP A 176 12.26 -0.03 -0.88
N ARG A 177 10.97 0.15 -1.20
CA ARG A 177 10.51 0.29 -2.58
C ARG A 177 11.09 1.54 -3.27
N LEU A 178 11.06 2.69 -2.58
CA LEU A 178 11.65 3.92 -3.08
C LEU A 178 13.17 3.78 -3.30
N GLY A 179 13.87 3.11 -2.37
CA GLY A 179 15.29 2.84 -2.50
C GLY A 179 15.61 1.93 -3.69
N ARG A 180 14.81 0.91 -3.95
CA ARG A 180 14.94 0.05 -5.16
C ARG A 180 14.73 0.85 -6.44
N GLN A 181 13.76 1.74 -6.46
CA GLN A 181 13.51 2.62 -7.61
C GLN A 181 14.70 3.53 -7.87
N GLN A 182 15.28 4.15 -6.84
CA GLN A 182 16.48 4.97 -6.98
C GLN A 182 17.68 4.16 -7.49
N ALA A 183 17.90 2.96 -6.94
CA ALA A 183 18.96 2.08 -7.41
C ALA A 183 18.80 1.70 -8.89
N ALA A 184 17.58 1.42 -9.34
CA ALA A 184 17.29 1.14 -10.74
C ALA A 184 17.56 2.34 -11.65
N GLN A 185 17.22 3.55 -11.22
CA GLN A 185 17.50 4.79 -11.96
C GLN A 185 19.01 5.05 -12.07
N LEU A 186 19.78 4.85 -10.99
CA LEU A 186 21.23 4.97 -11.00
C LEU A 186 21.86 3.98 -11.98
N ASN A 187 21.42 2.72 -11.97
CA ASN A 187 21.90 1.69 -12.88
C ASN A 187 21.57 2.01 -14.35
N ALA A 188 20.50 2.73 -14.61
CA ALA A 188 20.12 3.19 -15.94
C ALA A 188 20.85 4.47 -16.37
N GLY A 189 21.83 4.95 -15.58
CA GLY A 189 22.56 6.20 -15.87
C GLY A 189 21.75 7.48 -15.63
N THR A 190 20.57 7.37 -15.04
CA THR A 190 19.76 8.52 -14.66
C THR A 190 20.14 8.94 -13.25
N ILE A 191 20.52 10.21 -13.05
CA ILE A 191 20.71 10.74 -11.70
C ILE A 191 19.32 10.97 -11.10
N PRO A 192 18.85 10.13 -10.15
CA PRO A 192 17.57 10.39 -9.51
C PRO A 192 17.66 11.68 -8.70
N PRO A 193 16.59 12.43 -8.57
CA PRO A 193 16.51 13.46 -7.55
C PRO A 193 16.75 12.77 -6.21
N LEU A 194 17.91 13.03 -5.61
CA LEU A 194 18.27 12.44 -4.31
C LEU A 194 17.26 12.96 -3.28
N PHE A 195 16.56 12.06 -2.65
CA PHE A 195 15.72 12.40 -1.49
C PHE A 195 16.62 13.11 -0.45
N GLY A 196 16.38 14.41 -0.23
CA GLY A 196 17.17 15.24 0.67
C GLY A 196 18.02 16.31 -0.02
N PHE A 197 18.23 16.26 -1.35
CA PHE A 197 18.97 17.28 -2.11
C PHE A 197 18.18 17.86 -3.29
N ALA A 198 17.09 17.24 -3.71
CA ALA A 198 16.18 17.86 -4.67
C ALA A 198 15.10 18.63 -3.92
N ASP A 199 14.86 19.84 -4.39
CA ASP A 199 13.70 20.62 -3.96
C ASP A 199 12.44 19.77 -4.17
N VAL A 200 11.77 19.41 -3.07
CA VAL A 200 10.57 18.55 -3.08
C VAL A 200 9.46 19.16 -3.94
N SER A 201 9.55 20.47 -4.20
CA SER A 201 8.64 21.22 -5.08
C SER A 201 8.78 20.84 -6.56
N SER A 202 9.85 20.17 -6.96
CA SER A 202 10.11 19.77 -8.35
C SER A 202 9.78 18.30 -8.65
N ALA A 203 9.40 17.49 -7.66
CA ALA A 203 8.92 16.15 -7.90
C ALA A 203 7.52 16.21 -8.55
N PRO A 204 7.33 15.65 -9.76
CA PRO A 204 6.06 15.76 -10.49
C PRO A 204 4.88 15.08 -9.78
N LEU A 205 5.15 14.21 -8.81
CA LEU A 205 4.16 13.51 -7.98
C LEU A 205 4.61 13.62 -6.52
N GLY A 206 3.69 13.94 -5.63
CA GLY A 206 3.91 13.86 -4.19
C GLY A 206 4.33 12.45 -3.76
N ILE A 207 4.97 12.33 -2.59
CA ILE A 207 5.50 11.04 -2.13
C ILE A 207 4.39 9.98 -1.98
N GLY A 208 3.17 10.37 -1.57
CA GLY A 208 2.03 9.48 -1.47
C GLY A 208 1.59 8.95 -2.83
N GLU A 209 1.56 9.79 -3.86
CA GLU A 209 1.24 9.33 -5.22
C GLU A 209 2.31 8.38 -5.75
N GLN A 210 3.59 8.65 -5.49
CA GLN A 210 4.67 7.72 -5.84
C GLN A 210 4.49 6.38 -5.12
N LEU A 211 4.16 6.38 -3.83
CA LEU A 211 3.91 5.16 -3.06
C LEU A 211 2.69 4.39 -3.58
N LEU A 212 1.62 5.11 -3.96
CA LEU A 212 0.41 4.51 -4.52
C LEU A 212 0.63 3.93 -5.94
N ALA A 213 1.62 4.42 -6.68
CA ALA A 213 2.02 3.88 -7.97
C ALA A 213 2.88 2.62 -7.88
N MET A 214 3.33 2.21 -6.68
CA MET A 214 4.20 1.06 -6.48
C MET A 214 3.44 -0.15 -5.95
N ARG A 215 3.77 -1.34 -6.44
CA ARG A 215 3.28 -2.62 -5.91
C ARG A 215 4.15 -3.11 -4.77
N TYR A 216 3.54 -3.67 -3.74
CA TYR A 216 4.26 -4.45 -2.74
C TYR A 216 4.69 -5.80 -3.30
N THR A 217 5.79 -6.33 -2.80
CA THR A 217 6.23 -7.69 -3.14
C THR A 217 5.42 -8.71 -2.33
N PRO A 218 5.33 -9.99 -2.78
CA PRO A 218 4.72 -11.04 -1.98
C PRO A 218 5.34 -11.19 -0.58
N ALA A 219 6.63 -10.90 -0.43
CA ALA A 219 7.31 -10.93 0.85
C ALA A 219 6.83 -9.80 1.78
N ASP A 220 6.70 -8.56 1.25
CA ASP A 220 6.19 -7.42 2.00
C ASP A 220 4.76 -7.69 2.49
N GLU A 221 3.91 -8.26 1.63
CA GLU A 221 2.54 -8.61 1.95
C GLU A 221 2.45 -9.69 3.03
N THR A 222 3.30 -10.73 2.94
CA THR A 222 3.36 -11.78 3.94
C THR A 222 3.83 -11.22 5.29
N GLU A 223 4.85 -10.36 5.30
CA GLU A 223 5.34 -9.72 6.52
C GLU A 223 4.26 -8.81 7.14
N ALA A 224 3.57 -8.03 6.32
CA ALA A 224 2.47 -7.17 6.75
C ALA A 224 1.27 -7.97 7.28
N ASP A 225 0.91 -9.07 6.65
CA ASP A 225 -0.15 -9.95 7.14
C ASP A 225 0.18 -10.58 8.50
N VAL A 226 1.42 -11.06 8.70
CA VAL A 226 1.82 -11.69 9.96
C VAL A 226 1.87 -10.67 11.09
N ILE A 227 2.59 -9.58 10.88
CA ILE A 227 2.77 -8.54 11.91
C ILE A 227 1.44 -7.84 12.20
N GLY A 228 0.70 -7.47 11.15
CA GLY A 228 -0.59 -6.81 11.26
C GLY A 228 -1.63 -7.69 11.97
N SER A 229 -1.69 -8.99 11.62
CA SER A 229 -2.58 -9.93 12.30
C SER A 229 -2.20 -10.13 13.77
N GLU A 230 -0.90 -10.16 14.11
CA GLU A 230 -0.46 -10.23 15.50
C GLU A 230 -0.88 -8.99 16.29
N ILE A 231 -0.64 -7.80 15.76
CA ILE A 231 -1.02 -6.51 16.36
C ILE A 231 -2.53 -6.48 16.62
N ALA A 232 -3.33 -6.74 15.59
CA ALA A 232 -4.78 -6.69 15.67
C ALA A 232 -5.36 -7.78 16.61
N SER A 233 -4.80 -8.99 16.59
CA SER A 233 -5.23 -10.07 17.50
C SER A 233 -4.97 -9.72 18.96
N ARG A 234 -3.82 -9.12 19.28
CA ARG A 234 -3.51 -8.63 20.65
C ARG A 234 -4.40 -7.47 21.07
N ALA A 235 -4.89 -6.68 20.12
CA ALA A 235 -5.83 -5.60 20.36
C ALA A 235 -7.30 -6.10 20.50
N GLY A 236 -7.54 -7.40 20.33
CA GLY A 236 -8.86 -8.03 20.49
C GLY A 236 -9.70 -8.09 19.22
N TYR A 237 -9.05 -8.06 18.04
CA TYR A 237 -9.71 -8.29 16.75
C TYR A 237 -9.47 -9.72 16.26
N ASP A 238 -10.52 -10.35 15.74
CA ASP A 238 -10.51 -11.75 15.32
C ASP A 238 -9.65 -11.95 14.06
N PRO A 239 -8.53 -12.72 14.12
CA PRO A 239 -7.63 -12.89 12.98
C PRO A 239 -8.27 -13.59 11.77
N ARG A 240 -9.37 -14.33 11.95
CA ARG A 240 -10.12 -14.92 10.84
C ARG A 240 -10.70 -13.85 9.90
N ALA A 241 -10.87 -12.64 10.41
CA ALA A 241 -11.34 -11.49 9.64
C ALA A 241 -10.38 -11.09 8.51
N ALA A 242 -9.08 -11.35 8.62
CA ALA A 242 -8.13 -11.09 7.54
C ALA A 242 -8.53 -11.85 6.25
N VAL A 243 -8.98 -13.11 6.39
CA VAL A 243 -9.41 -13.93 5.24
C VAL A 243 -10.66 -13.34 4.58
N THR A 244 -11.66 -12.92 5.36
CA THR A 244 -12.89 -12.34 4.81
C THR A 244 -12.66 -10.96 4.22
N LEU A 245 -11.84 -10.15 4.86
CA LEU A 245 -11.42 -8.83 4.38
C LEU A 245 -10.83 -8.92 2.97
N TRP A 246 -9.77 -9.71 2.79
CA TRP A 246 -9.09 -9.80 1.51
C TRP A 246 -9.98 -10.39 0.41
N LYS A 247 -10.85 -11.35 0.73
CA LYS A 247 -11.87 -11.84 -0.21
C LYS A 247 -12.83 -10.74 -0.65
N LYS A 248 -13.28 -9.88 0.27
CA LYS A 248 -14.16 -8.74 -0.05
C LYS A 248 -13.45 -7.71 -0.94
N ILE A 249 -12.18 -7.38 -0.63
CA ILE A 249 -11.38 -6.45 -1.42
C ILE A 249 -11.20 -7.01 -2.83
N ASP A 250 -10.75 -8.25 -2.97
CA ASP A 250 -10.53 -8.89 -4.26
C ASP A 250 -11.82 -8.90 -5.12
N ALA A 251 -12.93 -9.31 -4.54
CA ALA A 251 -14.21 -9.34 -5.25
C ALA A 251 -14.65 -7.97 -5.81
N ARG A 252 -14.24 -6.88 -5.17
CA ARG A 252 -14.63 -5.51 -5.56
C ARG A 252 -13.61 -4.78 -6.40
N THR A 253 -12.32 -5.10 -6.27
CA THR A 253 -11.23 -4.30 -6.88
C THR A 253 -10.41 -5.05 -7.91
N ARG A 254 -10.62 -6.36 -8.10
CA ARG A 254 -9.87 -7.21 -9.06
C ARG A 254 -9.83 -6.63 -10.49
N ARG A 255 -10.90 -5.96 -10.92
CA ARG A 255 -11.03 -5.39 -12.27
C ARG A 255 -10.73 -3.89 -12.31
N THR A 256 -10.34 -3.28 -11.20
CA THR A 256 -10.03 -1.86 -11.16
C THR A 256 -8.55 -1.66 -11.51
N PRO A 257 -8.22 -1.00 -12.62
CA PRO A 257 -6.83 -0.66 -12.93
C PRO A 257 -6.21 0.15 -11.79
N ASN A 258 -4.98 -0.19 -11.38
CA ASN A 258 -4.27 0.47 -10.28
C ASN A 258 -5.09 0.58 -8.97
N GLY A 259 -6.05 -0.32 -8.78
CA GLY A 259 -6.86 -0.41 -7.57
C GLY A 259 -6.08 -0.98 -6.40
N PHE A 260 -6.73 -1.06 -5.23
CA PHE A 260 -6.10 -1.54 -3.99
C PHE A 260 -5.44 -2.92 -4.14
N ILE A 261 -6.10 -3.85 -4.85
CA ILE A 261 -5.57 -5.21 -5.11
C ILE A 261 -4.35 -5.20 -6.05
N TRP A 262 -4.21 -4.16 -6.88
CA TRP A 262 -3.02 -4.02 -7.71
C TRP A 262 -1.79 -3.68 -6.84
N MET A 263 -1.96 -2.81 -5.86
CA MET A 263 -0.91 -2.42 -4.91
C MET A 263 -0.61 -3.54 -3.90
N HIS A 264 -1.65 -4.23 -3.43
CA HIS A 264 -1.58 -5.35 -2.48
C HIS A 264 -1.98 -6.65 -3.19
N PRO A 265 -1.04 -7.35 -3.84
CA PRO A 265 -1.37 -8.58 -4.57
C PRO A 265 -2.06 -9.61 -3.70
N PHE A 266 -3.17 -10.15 -4.20
CA PHE A 266 -3.97 -11.14 -3.49
C PHE A 266 -4.27 -12.34 -4.39
N GLY A 267 -4.33 -13.52 -3.79
CA GLY A 267 -4.63 -14.77 -4.49
C GLY A 267 -4.80 -15.95 -3.54
N ALA A 268 -5.06 -17.13 -4.08
CA ALA A 268 -5.31 -18.34 -3.32
C ALA A 268 -4.15 -18.69 -2.34
N ALA A 269 -2.91 -18.47 -2.77
CA ALA A 269 -1.74 -18.73 -1.92
C ALA A 269 -1.72 -17.85 -0.67
N ARG A 270 -2.10 -16.56 -0.79
CA ARG A 270 -2.18 -15.65 0.36
C ARG A 270 -3.30 -16.06 1.33
N VAL A 271 -4.46 -16.48 0.80
CA VAL A 271 -5.55 -17.05 1.63
C VAL A 271 -5.06 -18.27 2.40
N HIS A 272 -4.34 -19.18 1.73
CA HIS A 272 -3.77 -20.36 2.35
C HIS A 272 -2.78 -20.01 3.47
N ASP A 273 -1.87 -19.05 3.23
CA ASP A 273 -0.90 -18.59 4.22
C ASP A 273 -1.58 -17.96 5.44
N LEU A 274 -2.56 -17.09 5.25
CA LEU A 274 -3.37 -16.54 6.34
C LEU A 274 -4.05 -17.63 7.17
N MET A 275 -4.66 -18.64 6.52
CA MET A 275 -5.29 -19.76 7.20
C MET A 275 -4.29 -20.60 8.00
N LYS A 276 -3.11 -20.87 7.44
CA LYS A 276 -2.03 -21.61 8.08
C LYS A 276 -1.54 -20.96 9.37
N ARG A 277 -1.59 -19.64 9.45
CA ARG A 277 -1.13 -18.85 10.61
C ARG A 277 -2.17 -18.63 11.68
N LEU A 278 -3.43 -18.98 11.45
CA LEU A 278 -4.48 -18.85 12.47
C LEU A 278 -4.14 -19.57 13.79
N PRO A 279 -3.51 -20.78 13.81
CA PRO A 279 -3.11 -21.41 15.06
C PRO A 279 -2.27 -20.54 16.00
N ASP A 280 -1.42 -19.66 15.44
CA ASP A 280 -0.55 -18.77 16.19
C ASP A 280 -1.28 -17.50 16.64
N MET A 281 -2.24 -17.02 15.84
CA MET A 281 -2.96 -15.78 16.09
C MET A 281 -4.18 -15.95 16.99
N MET A 282 -4.88 -17.09 16.89
CA MET A 282 -6.11 -17.34 17.66
C MET A 282 -5.90 -17.30 19.18
N PRO A 283 -4.79 -17.83 19.76
CA PRO A 283 -4.52 -17.71 21.20
C PRO A 283 -4.32 -16.25 21.65
N LEU A 284 -3.71 -15.41 20.80
CA LEU A 284 -3.50 -13.99 21.10
C LEU A 284 -4.85 -13.25 21.19
N TYR A 285 -5.72 -13.50 20.23
CA TYR A 285 -7.06 -12.95 20.20
C TYR A 285 -7.90 -13.46 21.39
N ALA A 286 -7.92 -14.76 21.64
CA ALA A 286 -8.66 -15.34 22.75
C ALA A 286 -8.24 -14.71 24.08
N LYS A 287 -6.93 -14.58 24.33
CA LYS A 287 -6.38 -13.92 25.53
C LYS A 287 -6.83 -12.45 25.60
N ALA A 288 -6.80 -11.72 24.51
CA ALA A 288 -7.16 -10.30 24.48
C ALA A 288 -8.62 -10.03 24.87
N ILE A 289 -9.53 -11.00 24.56
CA ILE A 289 -10.95 -10.90 24.91
C ILE A 289 -11.35 -11.72 26.15
N GLY A 290 -10.36 -12.19 26.93
CA GLY A 290 -10.61 -12.94 28.18
C GLY A 290 -11.21 -14.33 27.98
N LYS A 291 -10.92 -15.00 26.84
CA LYS A 291 -11.44 -16.34 26.50
C LYS A 291 -10.32 -17.34 26.22
N THR A 292 -10.69 -18.63 26.20
CA THR A 292 -9.86 -19.67 25.60
C THR A 292 -10.24 -19.86 24.13
N VAL A 293 -9.35 -20.48 23.36
CA VAL A 293 -9.60 -20.73 21.92
C VAL A 293 -10.87 -21.57 21.70
N ASP A 294 -11.16 -22.52 22.58
CA ASP A 294 -12.32 -23.41 22.49
C ASP A 294 -13.66 -22.69 22.75
N GLN A 295 -13.61 -21.56 23.45
CA GLN A 295 -14.78 -20.72 23.73
C GLN A 295 -15.09 -19.71 22.61
N LEU A 296 -14.24 -19.63 21.58
CA LEU A 296 -14.46 -18.70 20.49
C LEU A 296 -15.64 -19.14 19.62
N PRO A 297 -16.52 -18.21 19.23
CA PRO A 297 -17.64 -18.50 18.34
C PRO A 297 -17.16 -18.82 16.92
N ASN A 298 -18.05 -19.39 16.10
CA ASN A 298 -17.83 -19.47 14.66
C ASN A 298 -17.68 -18.06 14.06
N TYR A 299 -16.85 -17.94 13.03
CA TYR A 299 -16.66 -16.67 12.31
C TYR A 299 -16.93 -16.86 10.82
N ALA A 300 -17.89 -16.13 10.28
CA ALA A 300 -18.16 -16.02 8.84
C ALA A 300 -18.15 -17.37 8.08
N GLY A 301 -18.73 -18.41 8.66
CA GLY A 301 -18.80 -19.76 8.06
C GLY A 301 -17.52 -20.58 8.14
N MET A 302 -16.46 -20.09 8.77
CA MET A 302 -15.19 -20.83 8.92
C MET A 302 -15.22 -21.91 10.01
N GLY A 303 -16.37 -22.15 10.66
CA GLY A 303 -16.52 -23.14 11.71
C GLY A 303 -15.77 -22.77 13.01
N ARG A 304 -15.83 -23.68 14.00
CA ARG A 304 -15.01 -23.55 15.21
C ARG A 304 -13.57 -23.89 14.88
N PHE A 305 -12.66 -23.04 15.30
CA PHE A 305 -11.24 -23.32 15.20
C PHE A 305 -10.90 -24.49 16.13
N LYS A 306 -10.39 -25.57 15.55
CA LYS A 306 -9.89 -26.71 16.33
C LYS A 306 -8.39 -26.53 16.46
N LYS A 307 -7.88 -26.49 17.70
CA LYS A 307 -6.44 -26.51 17.95
C LYS A 307 -5.84 -27.75 17.27
N PRO A 308 -4.75 -27.63 16.51
CA PRO A 308 -4.06 -28.80 16.01
C PRO A 308 -3.73 -29.74 17.18
N ARG A 309 -4.00 -31.01 17.04
CA ARG A 309 -3.49 -32.01 18.00
C ARG A 309 -1.98 -32.08 17.75
N LEU A 310 -1.20 -31.75 18.78
CA LEU A 310 0.25 -31.95 18.80
C LEU A 310 0.57 -33.43 18.70
#